data_188db7036044c0dc1782ed31977a059d
#
_entry.id   188db7036044c0dc1782ed31977a059d
#
_cell.length_a   1.000
_cell.length_b   1.000
_cell.length_c   1.000
_cell.angle_alpha   90.00
_cell.angle_beta   90.00
_cell.angle_gamma   90.00
#
_symmetry.space_group_name_H-M   'P 1'
#
loop_
_entity.id
_entity.type
_entity.pdbx_description
1 polymer ?
#
loop_
_entity_poly.entity_id
_entity_poly.type
_entity_poly.pdbx_seq_one_letter_code
_entity_poly.pdbx_strand_id
1 'polypeptide(L)'
;MIYTVTFNPAIDYVVRLDRPLEVGEVNRAAGEDCVLGGKGINVSGVLRELGCESVALGFVAGETGAWLERGLAAQGLRTDFIHLAEGMTRINVKIKAGTETELNGAGPSIPESAMQQLEAKLDTLQPDDILILAGSIPKSLSQSTYERLLAGLEGHGVRAVVDATQDLLVNVLPYHPFLIKPNNHELGEIVGRELKTDEEITAAARALQEKGARNVLVSMAGNGALLVDEHGEVHRISCPKGKVVNSVGAGDSMVAGFVAGYLQSGSYEQALRLGTACGSATAFSLGLATKEKIEELFGQI
;
A
#
# COMPACT_ATOMS: atom_id res chain seq x y z
N MET A 1 17.35 5.07 2.66
CA MET A 1 16.81 3.88 1.92
C MET A 1 15.31 3.79 2.19
N ILE A 2 14.54 3.09 1.32
CA ILE A 2 13.10 2.86 1.53
C ILE A 2 12.90 1.35 1.78
N TYR A 3 12.15 1.02 2.82
CA TYR A 3 11.75 -0.34 3.16
C TYR A 3 10.23 -0.45 3.16
N THR A 4 9.69 -1.48 2.53
CA THR A 4 8.25 -1.75 2.52
C THR A 4 7.98 -3.07 3.21
N VAL A 5 6.97 -3.16 4.05
CA VAL A 5 6.60 -4.42 4.73
C VAL A 5 5.26 -4.92 4.19
N THR A 6 5.25 -6.17 3.76
CA THR A 6 4.05 -6.91 3.39
C THR A 6 3.92 -8.15 4.27
N PHE A 7 3.00 -8.14 5.25
CA PHE A 7 2.83 -9.27 6.15
C PHE A 7 2.28 -10.52 5.47
N ASN A 8 1.47 -10.35 4.45
CA ASN A 8 0.80 -11.46 3.77
C ASN A 8 0.85 -11.28 2.24
N PRO A 9 2.04 -11.42 1.62
CA PRO A 9 2.19 -11.40 0.17
C PRO A 9 1.27 -12.41 -0.50
N ALA A 10 0.92 -12.17 -1.76
CA ALA A 10 0.05 -13.05 -2.50
C ALA A 10 0.47 -13.21 -3.96
N ILE A 11 0.13 -14.34 -4.53
CA ILE A 11 0.02 -14.53 -5.96
C ILE A 11 -1.46 -14.39 -6.31
N ASP A 12 -1.84 -13.34 -7.03
CA ASP A 12 -3.21 -13.16 -7.52
C ASP A 12 -3.33 -13.91 -8.85
N TYR A 13 -4.04 -15.05 -8.83
CA TYR A 13 -4.37 -15.84 -10.00
C TYR A 13 -5.68 -15.34 -10.60
N VAL A 14 -5.58 -14.63 -11.73
CA VAL A 14 -6.73 -14.03 -12.41
C VAL A 14 -7.22 -14.96 -13.49
N VAL A 15 -8.47 -15.44 -13.36
CA VAL A 15 -9.14 -16.32 -14.31
C VAL A 15 -10.25 -15.54 -15.02
N ARG A 16 -10.23 -15.51 -16.35
CA ARG A 16 -11.29 -14.88 -17.16
C ARG A 16 -12.18 -15.95 -17.80
N LEU A 17 -13.48 -15.76 -17.69
CA LEU A 17 -14.46 -16.60 -18.34
C LEU A 17 -15.23 -15.79 -19.39
N ASP A 18 -15.56 -16.43 -20.51
CA ASP A 18 -16.40 -15.85 -21.59
C ASP A 18 -17.89 -15.82 -21.21
N ARG A 19 -18.26 -16.50 -20.12
CA ARG A 19 -19.63 -16.62 -19.62
C ARG A 19 -19.67 -16.46 -18.11
N PRO A 20 -20.84 -16.19 -17.51
CA PRO A 20 -21.00 -16.17 -16.06
C PRO A 20 -20.50 -17.46 -15.40
N LEU A 21 -19.95 -17.34 -14.20
CA LEU A 21 -19.53 -18.48 -13.38
C LEU A 21 -20.76 -19.32 -12.99
N GLU A 22 -20.73 -20.60 -13.32
CA GLU A 22 -21.76 -21.60 -12.94
C GLU A 22 -21.25 -22.43 -11.77
N VAL A 23 -21.82 -22.21 -10.58
CA VAL A 23 -21.45 -22.95 -9.37
C VAL A 23 -21.91 -24.39 -9.46
N GLY A 24 -21.00 -25.33 -9.16
CA GLY A 24 -21.27 -26.76 -9.26
C GLY A 24 -20.97 -27.38 -10.63
N GLU A 25 -20.63 -26.55 -11.63
CA GLU A 25 -20.33 -27.02 -12.99
C GLU A 25 -18.83 -26.81 -13.34
N VAL A 26 -18.40 -27.47 -14.43
CA VAL A 26 -17.06 -27.26 -14.98
C VAL A 26 -17.03 -25.96 -15.76
N ASN A 27 -16.31 -24.96 -15.23
CA ASN A 27 -16.03 -23.71 -15.91
C ASN A 27 -14.63 -23.78 -16.56
N ARG A 28 -14.51 -23.38 -17.83
CA ARG A 28 -13.22 -23.35 -18.54
C ARG A 28 -12.79 -21.91 -18.74
N ALA A 29 -11.53 -21.63 -18.36
CA ALA A 29 -10.94 -20.31 -18.54
C ALA A 29 -10.76 -19.99 -20.01
N ALA A 30 -11.06 -18.74 -20.39
CA ALA A 30 -10.71 -18.15 -21.68
C ALA A 30 -9.33 -17.48 -21.65
N GLY A 31 -8.84 -17.14 -20.46
CA GLY A 31 -7.51 -16.57 -20.24
C GLY A 31 -7.15 -16.52 -18.75
N GLU A 32 -5.86 -16.52 -18.49
CA GLU A 32 -5.31 -16.59 -17.13
C GLU A 32 -4.09 -15.66 -17.01
N ASP A 33 -3.94 -15.02 -15.85
CA ASP A 33 -2.76 -14.25 -15.50
C ASP A 33 -2.36 -14.51 -14.05
N CYS A 34 -1.07 -14.32 -13.75
CA CYS A 34 -0.55 -14.32 -12.39
C CYS A 34 0.05 -12.95 -12.09
N VAL A 35 -0.47 -12.30 -11.06
CA VAL A 35 0.04 -11.01 -10.57
C VAL A 35 0.67 -11.23 -9.20
N LEU A 36 1.94 -10.87 -9.07
CA LEU A 36 2.66 -10.96 -7.81
C LEU A 36 2.41 -9.68 -7.03
N GLY A 37 1.96 -9.79 -5.79
CA GLY A 37 1.50 -8.60 -5.08
C GLY A 37 1.49 -8.72 -3.57
N GLY A 38 0.92 -7.70 -3.02
CA GLY A 38 0.84 -7.32 -1.62
C GLY A 38 1.10 -5.82 -1.53
N LYS A 39 0.45 -5.11 -0.61
CA LYS A 39 0.46 -3.64 -0.62
C LYS A 39 1.88 -3.05 -0.60
N GLY A 40 2.77 -3.51 0.29
CA GLY A 40 4.17 -3.04 0.32
C GLY A 40 4.94 -3.40 -0.97
N ILE A 41 4.68 -4.57 -1.55
CA ILE A 41 5.27 -4.98 -2.84
C ILE A 41 4.78 -4.05 -3.96
N ASN A 42 3.49 -3.70 -3.98
CA ASN A 42 2.94 -2.75 -4.95
C ASN A 42 3.61 -1.38 -4.84
N VAL A 43 3.81 -0.90 -3.60
CA VAL A 43 4.57 0.34 -3.35
C VAL A 43 5.98 0.24 -3.92
N SER A 44 6.71 -0.85 -3.64
CA SER A 44 8.07 -1.07 -4.19
C SER A 44 8.09 -1.13 -5.72
N GLY A 45 7.06 -1.72 -6.33
CA GLY A 45 6.92 -1.77 -7.79
C GLY A 45 6.83 -0.37 -8.41
N VAL A 46 5.98 0.49 -7.83
CA VAL A 46 5.82 1.88 -8.34
C VAL A 46 7.04 2.75 -8.00
N LEU A 47 7.67 2.56 -6.83
CA LEU A 47 8.94 3.24 -6.51
C LEU A 47 10.02 2.94 -7.54
N ARG A 48 10.12 1.68 -7.99
CA ARG A 48 11.04 1.30 -9.06
C ARG A 48 10.74 2.03 -10.38
N GLU A 49 9.48 2.15 -10.79
CA GLU A 49 9.09 2.94 -11.97
C GLU A 49 9.51 4.40 -11.86
N LEU A 50 9.55 4.94 -10.64
CA LEU A 50 10.01 6.30 -10.34
C LEU A 50 11.53 6.43 -10.15
N GLY A 51 12.28 5.33 -10.33
CA GLY A 51 13.73 5.30 -10.13
C GLY A 51 14.18 5.36 -8.67
N CYS A 52 13.30 5.08 -7.73
CA CYS A 52 13.59 5.02 -6.29
C CYS A 52 13.91 3.59 -5.87
N GLU A 53 15.07 3.38 -5.26
CA GLU A 53 15.43 2.07 -4.68
C GLU A 53 14.64 1.79 -3.41
N SER A 54 14.13 0.56 -3.30
CA SER A 54 13.48 0.06 -2.09
C SER A 54 13.81 -1.41 -1.85
N VAL A 55 13.61 -1.86 -0.62
CA VAL A 55 13.71 -3.27 -0.22
C VAL A 55 12.36 -3.72 0.31
N ALA A 56 11.78 -4.74 -0.32
CA ALA A 56 10.54 -5.35 0.13
C ALA A 56 10.84 -6.40 1.21
N LEU A 57 10.31 -6.17 2.40
CA LEU A 57 10.34 -7.06 3.56
C LEU A 57 8.99 -7.74 3.74
N GLY A 58 8.97 -8.83 4.49
CA GLY A 58 7.75 -9.57 4.82
C GLY A 58 8.02 -11.06 4.98
N PHE A 59 6.98 -11.87 4.81
CA PHE A 59 7.06 -13.30 5.08
C PHE A 59 6.61 -14.10 3.87
N VAL A 60 7.40 -15.11 3.50
CA VAL A 60 7.09 -16.04 2.42
C VAL A 60 7.23 -17.47 2.91
N ALA A 61 6.52 -18.40 2.27
CA ALA A 61 6.54 -19.82 2.63
C ALA A 61 6.38 -20.72 1.40
N GLY A 62 7.05 -21.87 1.45
CA GLY A 62 6.91 -22.95 0.48
C GLY A 62 7.25 -22.55 -0.97
N GLU A 63 6.86 -23.41 -1.91
CA GLU A 63 7.15 -23.21 -3.34
C GLU A 63 6.50 -21.96 -3.93
N THR A 64 5.31 -21.60 -3.42
CA THR A 64 4.63 -20.37 -3.87
C THR A 64 5.37 -19.11 -3.40
N GLY A 65 6.01 -19.16 -2.23
CA GLY A 65 6.90 -18.10 -1.76
C GLY A 65 8.13 -17.95 -2.64
N ALA A 66 8.79 -19.06 -2.93
CA ALA A 66 9.94 -19.10 -3.84
C ALA A 66 9.56 -18.64 -5.26
N TRP A 67 8.37 -18.97 -5.75
CA TRP A 67 7.85 -18.47 -7.03
C TRP A 67 7.67 -16.95 -7.00
N LEU A 68 7.02 -16.44 -5.95
CA LEU A 68 6.83 -14.99 -5.77
C LEU A 68 8.17 -14.24 -5.77
N GLU A 69 9.16 -14.68 -4.99
CA GLU A 69 10.48 -14.03 -4.94
C GLU A 69 11.21 -14.03 -6.30
N ARG A 70 11.24 -15.19 -6.97
CA ARG A 70 11.85 -15.28 -8.31
C ARG A 70 11.16 -14.33 -9.30
N GLY A 71 9.84 -14.22 -9.24
CA GLY A 71 9.09 -13.33 -10.11
C GLY A 71 9.35 -11.84 -9.80
N LEU A 72 9.41 -11.46 -8.53
CA LEU A 72 9.75 -10.09 -8.12
C LEU A 72 11.19 -9.72 -8.51
N ALA A 73 12.13 -10.63 -8.32
CA ALA A 73 13.52 -10.43 -8.75
C ALA A 73 13.63 -10.25 -10.28
N ALA A 74 12.86 -11.05 -11.06
CA ALA A 74 12.79 -10.88 -12.52
C ALA A 74 12.17 -9.53 -12.94
N GLN A 75 11.33 -8.95 -12.10
CA GLN A 75 10.81 -7.58 -12.26
C GLN A 75 11.78 -6.51 -11.77
N GLY A 76 12.97 -6.86 -11.25
CA GLY A 76 13.98 -5.93 -10.75
C GLY A 76 13.69 -5.36 -9.35
N LEU A 77 12.80 -5.97 -8.56
CA LEU A 77 12.57 -5.59 -7.17
C LEU A 77 13.59 -6.28 -6.26
N ARG A 78 14.11 -5.52 -5.29
CA ARG A 78 14.94 -6.08 -4.21
C ARG A 78 14.03 -6.58 -3.10
N THR A 79 14.23 -7.82 -2.69
CA THR A 79 13.50 -8.45 -1.61
C THR A 79 14.44 -8.94 -0.52
N ASP A 80 14.01 -8.90 0.73
CA ASP A 80 14.69 -9.50 1.87
C ASP A 80 13.64 -10.11 2.80
N PHE A 81 12.88 -11.06 2.24
CA PHE A 81 11.80 -11.76 2.94
C PHE A 81 12.33 -12.75 3.98
N ILE A 82 11.52 -12.98 5.00
CA ILE A 82 11.73 -14.02 6.00
C ILE A 82 11.01 -15.28 5.52
N HIS A 83 11.78 -16.37 5.39
CA HIS A 83 11.26 -17.66 4.96
C HIS A 83 10.70 -18.45 6.13
N LEU A 84 9.40 -18.72 6.10
CA LEU A 84 8.72 -19.52 7.10
C LEU A 84 8.93 -21.00 6.79
N ALA A 85 9.15 -21.79 7.85
CA ALA A 85 9.41 -23.23 7.73
C ALA A 85 8.17 -24.02 7.30
N GLU A 86 6.96 -23.52 7.59
CA GLU A 86 5.69 -24.20 7.34
C GLU A 86 4.71 -23.33 6.57
N GLY A 87 3.78 -23.98 5.87
CA GLY A 87 2.74 -23.33 5.10
C GLY A 87 3.13 -22.99 3.68
N MET A 88 2.36 -22.10 3.08
CA MET A 88 2.60 -21.58 1.74
C MET A 88 2.21 -20.12 1.63
N THR A 89 2.94 -19.34 0.86
CA THR A 89 2.51 -18.00 0.44
C THR A 89 1.19 -18.12 -0.29
N ARG A 90 0.22 -17.29 0.08
CA ARG A 90 -1.16 -17.44 -0.40
C ARG A 90 -1.30 -17.20 -1.89
N ILE A 91 -2.23 -17.91 -2.46
CA ILE A 91 -2.77 -17.62 -3.79
C ILE A 91 -4.19 -17.08 -3.59
N ASN A 92 -4.48 -15.92 -4.16
CA ASN A 92 -5.83 -15.43 -4.30
C ASN A 92 -6.33 -15.77 -5.70
N VAL A 93 -7.56 -16.21 -5.83
CA VAL A 93 -8.19 -16.49 -7.14
C VAL A 93 -9.19 -15.37 -7.44
N LYS A 94 -8.99 -14.68 -8.55
CA LYS A 94 -9.88 -13.61 -9.03
C LYS A 94 -10.58 -14.07 -10.29
N ILE A 95 -11.86 -14.36 -10.19
CA ILE A 95 -12.67 -14.85 -11.31
C ILE A 95 -13.41 -13.67 -11.94
N LYS A 96 -13.07 -13.35 -13.21
CA LYS A 96 -13.71 -12.31 -14.02
C LYS A 96 -14.68 -12.96 -15.01
N ALA A 97 -15.98 -12.89 -14.70
CA ALA A 97 -17.04 -13.58 -15.40
C ALA A 97 -18.29 -12.69 -15.59
N GLY A 98 -18.10 -11.46 -16.07
CA GLY A 98 -19.14 -10.42 -16.06
C GLY A 98 -19.23 -9.69 -14.73
N THR A 99 -19.27 -10.42 -13.62
CA THR A 99 -19.01 -9.95 -12.25
C THR A 99 -17.67 -10.48 -11.77
N GLU A 100 -17.04 -9.78 -10.83
CA GLU A 100 -15.80 -10.24 -10.21
C GLU A 100 -16.09 -11.00 -8.92
N THR A 101 -15.47 -12.18 -8.77
CA THR A 101 -15.52 -12.99 -7.55
C THR A 101 -14.11 -13.27 -7.09
N GLU A 102 -13.83 -12.99 -5.82
CA GLU A 102 -12.51 -13.20 -5.22
C GLU A 102 -12.55 -14.31 -4.16
N LEU A 103 -11.58 -15.22 -4.24
CA LEU A 103 -11.29 -16.22 -3.22
C LEU A 103 -9.91 -15.92 -2.65
N ASN A 104 -9.85 -15.30 -1.48
CA ASN A 104 -8.61 -14.87 -0.88
C ASN A 104 -8.06 -15.92 0.08
N GLY A 105 -6.85 -16.43 -0.21
CA GLY A 105 -6.14 -17.37 0.64
C GLY A 105 -5.75 -16.75 1.99
N ALA A 106 -5.74 -17.55 3.04
CA ALA A 106 -5.38 -17.10 4.39
C ALA A 106 -3.88 -16.71 4.50
N GLY A 107 -3.03 -17.43 3.76
CA GLY A 107 -1.58 -17.35 3.91
C GLY A 107 -1.05 -18.19 5.06
N PRO A 108 0.29 -18.21 5.23
CA PRO A 108 0.94 -18.98 6.28
C PRO A 108 0.76 -18.33 7.65
N SER A 109 0.84 -19.14 8.71
CA SER A 109 0.94 -18.62 10.07
C SER A 109 2.33 -18.06 10.30
N ILE A 110 2.42 -16.87 10.88
CA ILE A 110 3.69 -16.20 11.18
C ILE A 110 4.01 -16.45 12.67
N PRO A 111 5.03 -17.24 12.99
CA PRO A 111 5.42 -17.50 14.38
C PRO A 111 6.16 -16.29 14.96
N GLU A 112 6.18 -16.19 16.29
CA GLU A 112 6.86 -15.11 17.02
C GLU A 112 8.36 -15.02 16.66
N SER A 113 9.02 -16.16 16.44
CA SER A 113 10.43 -16.18 16.02
C SER A 113 10.67 -15.52 14.65
N ALA A 114 9.69 -15.56 13.73
CA ALA A 114 9.77 -14.86 12.46
C ALA A 114 9.52 -13.35 12.64
N MET A 115 8.62 -12.97 13.55
CA MET A 115 8.42 -11.56 13.91
C MET A 115 9.70 -10.95 14.51
N GLN A 116 10.38 -11.67 15.40
CA GLN A 116 11.67 -11.24 15.95
C GLN A 116 12.74 -11.05 14.87
N GLN A 117 12.75 -11.88 13.83
CA GLN A 117 13.64 -11.68 12.67
C GLN A 117 13.30 -10.40 11.89
N LEU A 118 12.01 -10.07 11.72
CA LEU A 118 11.62 -8.81 11.11
C LEU A 118 12.07 -7.61 11.96
N GLU A 119 11.82 -7.66 13.26
CA GLU A 119 12.26 -6.62 14.21
C GLU A 119 13.78 -6.43 14.16
N ALA A 120 14.56 -7.52 14.20
CA ALA A 120 16.01 -7.42 14.07
C ALA A 120 16.48 -6.79 12.75
N LYS A 121 15.74 -6.99 11.64
CA LYS A 121 16.01 -6.27 10.37
C LYS A 121 15.68 -4.79 10.51
N LEU A 122 14.53 -4.44 11.10
CA LEU A 122 14.11 -3.06 11.30
C LEU A 122 15.02 -2.29 12.25
N ASP A 123 15.60 -2.95 13.27
CA ASP A 123 16.58 -2.35 14.18
C ASP A 123 17.87 -1.88 13.47
N THR A 124 18.13 -2.37 12.25
CA THR A 124 19.29 -1.93 11.45
C THR A 124 19.04 -0.67 10.64
N LEU A 125 17.80 -0.18 10.59
CA LEU A 125 17.44 1.03 9.83
C LEU A 125 18.16 2.25 10.39
N GLN A 126 18.56 3.12 9.49
CA GLN A 126 19.31 4.34 9.81
C GLN A 126 18.37 5.55 9.91
N PRO A 127 18.80 6.63 10.58
CA PRO A 127 18.07 7.90 10.51
C PRO A 127 17.80 8.32 9.07
N ASP A 128 16.61 8.89 8.84
CA ASP A 128 16.09 9.27 7.51
C ASP A 128 15.73 8.13 6.56
N ASP A 129 15.94 6.86 6.94
CA ASP A 129 15.31 5.76 6.22
C ASP A 129 13.79 5.86 6.31
N ILE A 130 13.10 5.37 5.28
CA ILE A 130 11.64 5.35 5.25
C ILE A 130 11.15 3.92 5.40
N LEU A 131 10.29 3.69 6.38
CA LEU A 131 9.59 2.41 6.57
C LEU A 131 8.13 2.57 6.18
N ILE A 132 7.67 1.78 5.22
CA ILE A 132 6.27 1.78 4.76
C ILE A 132 5.59 0.50 5.26
N LEU A 133 4.66 0.66 6.18
CA LEU A 133 3.78 -0.39 6.69
C LEU A 133 2.45 -0.29 5.94
N ALA A 134 2.17 -1.26 5.07
CA ALA A 134 0.98 -1.21 4.24
C ALA A 134 0.21 -2.55 4.27
N GLY A 135 -1.10 -2.47 4.45
CA GLY A 135 -2.01 -3.59 4.39
C GLY A 135 -2.55 -4.06 5.75
N SER A 136 -3.29 -5.16 5.70
CA SER A 136 -3.90 -5.77 6.88
C SER A 136 -2.94 -6.69 7.62
N ILE A 137 -3.14 -6.83 8.91
CA ILE A 137 -2.44 -7.80 9.76
C ILE A 137 -3.10 -9.18 9.59
N PRO A 138 -2.34 -10.26 9.29
CA PRO A 138 -2.87 -11.62 9.25
C PRO A 138 -3.43 -12.04 10.61
N LYS A 139 -4.44 -12.92 10.60
CA LYS A 139 -5.08 -13.40 11.84
C LYS A 139 -4.14 -14.12 12.80
N SER A 140 -2.99 -14.59 12.34
CA SER A 140 -1.94 -15.20 13.16
C SER A 140 -1.16 -14.22 14.02
N LEU A 141 -1.27 -12.92 13.76
CA LEU A 141 -0.59 -11.85 14.49
C LEU A 141 -1.59 -10.99 15.27
N SER A 142 -1.09 -10.33 16.31
CA SER A 142 -1.86 -9.34 17.06
C SER A 142 -2.19 -8.13 16.20
N GLN A 143 -3.38 -7.54 16.40
CA GLN A 143 -3.73 -6.26 15.80
C GLN A 143 -2.82 -5.10 16.27
N SER A 144 -2.08 -5.27 17.37
CA SER A 144 -1.06 -4.33 17.85
C SER A 144 0.31 -4.49 17.17
N THR A 145 0.43 -5.29 16.11
CA THR A 145 1.72 -5.55 15.46
C THR A 145 2.36 -4.27 14.90
N TYR A 146 1.59 -3.37 14.29
CA TYR A 146 2.14 -2.10 13.78
C TYR A 146 2.62 -1.20 14.92
N GLU A 147 1.87 -1.12 16.02
CA GLU A 147 2.27 -0.40 17.23
C GLU A 147 3.61 -0.95 17.77
N ARG A 148 3.72 -2.28 17.88
CA ARG A 148 4.94 -2.95 18.34
C ARG A 148 6.16 -2.61 17.49
N LEU A 149 6.03 -2.62 16.15
CA LEU A 149 7.12 -2.27 15.25
C LEU A 149 7.53 -0.80 15.38
N LEU A 150 6.56 0.10 15.47
CA LEU A 150 6.85 1.52 15.59
C LEU A 150 7.43 1.89 16.95
N ALA A 151 6.98 1.23 18.03
CA ALA A 151 7.56 1.37 19.35
C ALA A 151 9.05 0.96 19.39
N GLY A 152 9.42 -0.13 18.67
CA GLY A 152 10.83 -0.55 18.54
C GLY A 152 11.70 0.46 17.80
N LEU A 153 11.12 1.31 16.96
CA LEU A 153 11.83 2.30 16.17
C LEU A 153 11.85 3.71 16.79
N GLU A 154 11.26 3.90 17.97
CA GLU A 154 11.33 5.19 18.65
C GLU A 154 12.80 5.62 18.89
N GLY A 155 13.11 6.86 18.53
CA GLY A 155 14.44 7.40 18.64
C GLY A 155 15.43 7.03 17.53
N HIS A 156 15.10 6.12 16.61
CA HIS A 156 15.97 5.75 15.48
C HIS A 156 16.00 6.80 14.36
N GLY A 157 15.08 7.76 14.37
CA GLY A 157 14.99 8.78 13.32
C GLY A 157 14.41 8.27 11.99
N VAL A 158 13.80 7.09 12.00
CA VAL A 158 13.14 6.48 10.83
C VAL A 158 11.81 7.19 10.56
N ARG A 159 11.51 7.45 9.29
CA ARG A 159 10.24 8.04 8.86
C ARG A 159 9.23 6.94 8.55
N ALA A 160 8.29 6.70 9.45
CA ALA A 160 7.25 5.70 9.26
C ALA A 160 6.10 6.24 8.39
N VAL A 161 5.71 5.47 7.36
CA VAL A 161 4.53 5.70 6.52
C VAL A 161 3.56 4.55 6.76
N VAL A 162 2.31 4.86 7.10
CA VAL A 162 1.32 3.83 7.44
C VAL A 162 0.09 3.96 6.53
N ASP A 163 -0.17 2.92 5.74
CA ASP A 163 -1.39 2.73 4.95
C ASP A 163 -2.19 1.56 5.50
N ALA A 164 -2.94 1.83 6.55
CA ALA A 164 -3.79 0.89 7.26
C ALA A 164 -5.20 1.46 7.45
N THR A 165 -6.12 0.61 7.89
CA THR A 165 -7.53 0.99 8.07
C THR A 165 -7.93 0.95 9.54
N GLN A 166 -8.93 1.74 9.91
CA GLN A 166 -9.62 1.72 11.21
C GLN A 166 -8.65 1.77 12.41
N ASP A 167 -8.79 0.84 13.36
CA ASP A 167 -8.02 0.83 14.60
C ASP A 167 -6.52 0.69 14.37
N LEU A 168 -6.09 -0.05 13.31
CA LEU A 168 -4.67 -0.18 12.98
C LEU A 168 -4.01 1.17 12.68
N LEU A 169 -4.75 2.08 12.05
CA LEU A 169 -4.27 3.42 11.74
C LEU A 169 -4.30 4.33 12.97
N VAL A 170 -5.37 4.25 13.76
CA VAL A 170 -5.52 5.11 14.96
C VAL A 170 -4.49 4.76 16.02
N ASN A 171 -4.23 3.48 16.22
CA ASN A 171 -3.33 2.98 17.27
C ASN A 171 -1.86 3.34 17.03
N VAL A 172 -1.47 3.64 15.81
CA VAL A 172 -0.07 4.03 15.49
C VAL A 172 0.19 5.53 15.63
N LEU A 173 -0.85 6.36 15.80
CA LEU A 173 -0.69 7.81 15.88
C LEU A 173 0.24 8.29 17.02
N PRO A 174 0.21 7.68 18.24
CA PRO A 174 1.12 8.06 19.33
C PRO A 174 2.62 7.91 18.98
N TYR A 175 2.96 7.14 17.95
CA TYR A 175 4.34 6.94 17.47
C TYR A 175 4.75 7.94 16.38
N HIS A 176 3.98 8.98 16.17
CA HIS A 176 4.24 10.10 15.26
C HIS A 176 4.62 9.69 13.83
N PRO A 177 3.80 8.85 13.13
CA PRO A 177 4.11 8.47 11.76
C PRO A 177 4.30 9.70 10.87
N PHE A 178 5.33 9.65 10.03
CA PHE A 178 5.62 10.72 9.07
C PHE A 178 4.45 10.94 8.11
N LEU A 179 3.80 9.86 7.66
CA LEU A 179 2.64 9.93 6.78
C LEU A 179 1.64 8.85 7.15
N ILE A 180 0.37 9.23 7.18
CA ILE A 180 -0.75 8.30 7.12
C ILE A 180 -1.60 8.61 5.89
N LYS A 181 -2.22 7.56 5.28
CA LYS A 181 -3.05 7.74 4.09
C LYS A 181 -4.42 7.06 4.21
N PRO A 182 -5.40 7.59 4.92
CA PRO A 182 -6.78 7.16 4.79
C PRO A 182 -7.40 7.64 3.46
N ASN A 183 -8.44 6.95 2.98
CA ASN A 183 -9.36 7.56 2.04
C ASN A 183 -10.45 8.35 2.79
N ASN A 184 -11.25 9.14 2.07
CA ASN A 184 -12.28 9.98 2.69
C ASN A 184 -13.35 9.18 3.46
N HIS A 185 -13.65 7.96 3.06
CA HIS A 185 -14.59 7.07 3.77
C HIS A 185 -13.97 6.52 5.05
N GLU A 186 -12.74 5.99 4.97
CA GLU A 186 -11.99 5.51 6.13
C GLU A 186 -11.79 6.63 7.17
N LEU A 187 -11.47 7.84 6.70
CA LEU A 187 -11.37 9.00 7.60
C LEU A 187 -12.72 9.33 8.26
N GLY A 188 -13.82 9.25 7.50
CA GLY A 188 -15.17 9.43 8.01
C GLY A 188 -15.54 8.37 9.07
N GLU A 189 -15.20 7.11 8.85
CA GLU A 189 -15.38 6.03 9.84
C GLU A 189 -14.61 6.31 11.14
N ILE A 190 -13.35 6.76 11.04
CA ILE A 190 -12.51 7.09 12.20
C ILE A 190 -13.11 8.22 13.04
N VAL A 191 -13.70 9.23 12.39
CA VAL A 191 -14.32 10.37 13.11
C VAL A 191 -15.81 10.18 13.38
N GLY A 192 -16.39 9.05 12.97
CA GLY A 192 -17.77 8.66 13.25
C GLY A 192 -18.84 9.44 12.47
N ARG A 193 -18.49 10.04 11.32
CA ARG A 193 -19.43 10.78 10.46
C ARG A 193 -19.00 10.79 8.99
N GLU A 194 -19.96 10.92 8.09
CA GLU A 194 -19.70 11.16 6.68
C GLU A 194 -19.04 12.54 6.47
N LEU A 195 -18.02 12.61 5.62
CA LEU A 195 -17.30 13.83 5.25
C LEU A 195 -17.65 14.22 3.82
N LYS A 196 -18.21 15.42 3.63
CA LYS A 196 -18.77 15.87 2.33
C LYS A 196 -18.00 17.02 1.70
N THR A 197 -17.33 17.83 2.51
CA THR A 197 -16.61 19.01 2.03
C THR A 197 -15.12 18.94 2.36
N ASP A 198 -14.32 19.71 1.64
CA ASP A 198 -12.88 19.80 1.87
C ASP A 198 -12.57 20.35 3.28
N GLU A 199 -13.42 21.24 3.82
CA GLU A 199 -13.31 21.78 5.18
C GLU A 199 -13.53 20.69 6.24
N GLU A 200 -14.54 19.83 6.04
CA GLU A 200 -14.81 18.70 6.94
C GLU A 200 -13.68 17.67 6.92
N ILE A 201 -13.13 17.38 5.72
CA ILE A 201 -11.99 16.48 5.52
C ILE A 201 -10.74 17.08 6.20
N THR A 202 -10.48 18.36 5.99
CA THR A 202 -9.36 19.08 6.63
C THR A 202 -9.46 19.05 8.15
N ALA A 203 -10.65 19.31 8.70
CA ALA A 203 -10.86 19.27 10.15
C ALA A 203 -10.63 17.86 10.72
N ALA A 204 -11.12 16.82 10.03
CA ALA A 204 -10.89 15.44 10.41
C ALA A 204 -9.40 15.04 10.31
N ALA A 205 -8.69 15.46 9.26
CA ALA A 205 -7.26 15.22 9.11
C ALA A 205 -6.45 15.90 10.22
N ARG A 206 -6.78 17.14 10.59
CA ARG A 206 -6.14 17.83 11.72
C ARG A 206 -6.38 17.14 13.05
N ALA A 207 -7.56 16.55 13.27
CA ALA A 207 -7.82 15.77 14.46
C ALA A 207 -6.92 14.51 14.56
N LEU A 208 -6.46 13.94 13.43
CA LEU A 208 -5.45 12.88 13.43
C LEU A 208 -4.04 13.41 13.66
N GLN A 209 -3.72 14.63 13.21
CA GLN A 209 -2.45 15.29 13.56
C GLN A 209 -2.36 15.60 15.06
N GLU A 210 -3.43 16.07 15.68
CA GLU A 210 -3.49 16.28 17.13
C GLU A 210 -3.25 15.00 17.92
N LYS A 211 -3.57 13.84 17.34
CA LYS A 211 -3.28 12.51 17.92
C LYS A 211 -1.88 12.00 17.63
N GLY A 212 -1.11 12.68 16.77
CA GLY A 212 0.29 12.37 16.53
C GLY A 212 0.74 12.23 15.07
N ALA A 213 -0.15 12.05 14.09
CA ALA A 213 0.27 12.00 12.69
C ALA A 213 0.97 13.29 12.26
N ARG A 214 2.13 13.19 11.57
CA ARG A 214 2.80 14.40 11.07
C ARG A 214 2.13 14.90 9.80
N ASN A 215 1.90 14.03 8.82
CA ASN A 215 1.24 14.36 7.57
C ASN A 215 0.04 13.43 7.35
N VAL A 216 -1.10 13.99 6.92
CA VAL A 216 -2.33 13.24 6.64
C VAL A 216 -2.72 13.44 5.19
N LEU A 217 -2.51 12.42 4.37
CA LEU A 217 -2.88 12.38 2.96
C LEU A 217 -4.24 11.68 2.81
N VAL A 218 -5.26 12.42 2.40
CA VAL A 218 -6.61 11.88 2.20
C VAL A 218 -6.87 11.68 0.71
N SER A 219 -7.03 10.43 0.29
CA SER A 219 -7.41 10.10 -1.09
C SER A 219 -8.94 10.17 -1.25
N MET A 220 -9.42 10.77 -2.37
CA MET A 220 -10.83 11.01 -2.62
C MET A 220 -11.26 10.50 -3.99
N ALA A 221 -10.66 9.42 -4.45
CA ALA A 221 -10.92 8.81 -5.76
C ALA A 221 -10.96 9.85 -6.90
N GLY A 222 -12.04 9.91 -7.68
CA GLY A 222 -12.21 10.88 -8.78
C GLY A 222 -12.19 12.36 -8.37
N ASN A 223 -12.31 12.64 -7.06
CA ASN A 223 -12.21 14.00 -6.53
C ASN A 223 -10.75 14.41 -6.24
N GLY A 224 -9.76 13.54 -6.46
CA GLY A 224 -8.35 13.83 -6.26
C GLY A 224 -7.88 13.54 -4.84
N ALA A 225 -7.11 14.44 -4.23
CA ALA A 225 -6.55 14.24 -2.90
C ALA A 225 -6.38 15.56 -2.13
N LEU A 226 -6.33 15.44 -0.81
CA LEU A 226 -6.06 16.53 0.13
C LEU A 226 -4.96 16.08 1.08
N LEU A 227 -3.99 16.95 1.33
CA LEU A 227 -2.92 16.74 2.30
C LEU A 227 -2.99 17.85 3.35
N VAL A 228 -2.94 17.48 4.62
CA VAL A 228 -2.58 18.38 5.71
C VAL A 228 -1.16 18.00 6.12
N ASP A 229 -0.20 18.90 5.89
CA ASP A 229 1.20 18.64 6.17
C ASP A 229 1.60 18.97 7.62
N GLU A 230 2.80 18.58 8.03
CA GLU A 230 3.30 18.76 9.39
C GLU A 230 3.49 20.23 9.83
N HIS A 231 3.40 21.18 8.89
CA HIS A 231 3.40 22.61 9.17
C HIS A 231 1.98 23.18 9.33
N GLY A 232 0.95 22.32 9.15
CA GLY A 232 -0.47 22.68 9.22
C GLY A 232 -1.01 23.31 7.93
N GLU A 233 -0.21 23.33 6.84
CA GLU A 233 -0.68 23.78 5.53
C GLU A 233 -1.57 22.74 4.86
N VAL A 234 -2.52 23.21 4.07
CA VAL A 234 -3.49 22.37 3.37
C VAL A 234 -3.23 22.46 1.87
N HIS A 235 -2.91 21.33 1.28
CA HIS A 235 -2.72 21.20 -0.16
C HIS A 235 -3.87 20.42 -0.75
N ARG A 236 -4.42 20.90 -1.85
CA ARG A 236 -5.55 20.28 -2.56
C ARG A 236 -5.20 20.08 -4.02
N ILE A 237 -5.46 18.90 -4.55
CA ILE A 237 -5.24 18.59 -5.95
C ILE A 237 -6.43 17.80 -6.55
N SER A 238 -6.80 18.14 -7.76
CA SER A 238 -7.83 17.41 -8.50
C SER A 238 -7.25 16.16 -9.17
N CYS A 239 -8.10 15.16 -9.37
CA CYS A 239 -7.73 13.98 -10.14
C CYS A 239 -7.51 14.36 -11.62
N PRO A 240 -6.46 13.86 -12.30
CA PRO A 240 -6.32 13.98 -13.73
C PRO A 240 -7.48 13.28 -14.46
N LYS A 241 -7.75 13.67 -15.69
CA LYS A 241 -8.84 13.09 -16.48
C LYS A 241 -8.46 11.72 -17.04
N GLY A 242 -9.34 10.75 -16.88
CA GLY A 242 -9.15 9.39 -17.40
C GLY A 242 -10.34 8.48 -17.11
N LYS A 243 -10.30 7.29 -17.71
CA LYS A 243 -11.31 6.24 -17.47
C LYS A 243 -10.75 5.23 -16.47
N VAL A 244 -11.46 5.03 -15.38
CA VAL A 244 -11.11 3.99 -14.40
C VAL A 244 -11.23 2.62 -15.06
N VAL A 245 -10.16 1.85 -14.98
CA VAL A 245 -10.04 0.46 -15.48
C VAL A 245 -9.96 -0.51 -14.30
N ASN A 246 -9.09 -0.21 -13.32
CA ASN A 246 -8.91 -1.03 -12.13
C ASN A 246 -8.36 -0.16 -10.98
N SER A 247 -9.08 -0.05 -9.87
CA SER A 247 -8.66 0.77 -8.73
C SER A 247 -7.76 0.04 -7.73
N VAL A 248 -7.52 -1.26 -7.90
CA VAL A 248 -6.67 -2.06 -6.99
C VAL A 248 -5.23 -1.57 -7.10
N GLY A 249 -4.61 -1.27 -5.95
CA GLY A 249 -3.24 -0.75 -5.88
C GLY A 249 -3.10 0.76 -6.12
N ALA A 250 -4.19 1.50 -6.44
CA ALA A 250 -4.12 2.95 -6.64
C ALA A 250 -3.68 3.69 -5.36
N GLY A 251 -4.13 3.24 -4.19
CA GLY A 251 -3.69 3.77 -2.89
C GLY A 251 -2.21 3.51 -2.63
N ASP A 252 -1.74 2.29 -2.91
CA ASP A 252 -0.33 1.91 -2.78
C ASP A 252 0.56 2.76 -3.70
N SER A 253 0.09 2.97 -4.95
CA SER A 253 0.78 3.82 -5.92
C SER A 253 0.82 5.29 -5.51
N MET A 254 -0.24 5.79 -4.86
CA MET A 254 -0.26 7.14 -4.31
C MET A 254 0.77 7.31 -3.18
N VAL A 255 0.90 6.32 -2.29
CA VAL A 255 1.95 6.31 -1.25
C VAL A 255 3.34 6.32 -1.88
N ALA A 256 3.58 5.47 -2.87
CA ALA A 256 4.87 5.42 -3.57
C ALA A 256 5.22 6.76 -4.22
N GLY A 257 4.27 7.34 -4.95
CA GLY A 257 4.46 8.63 -5.61
C GLY A 257 4.67 9.77 -4.62
N PHE A 258 3.93 9.80 -3.50
CA PHE A 258 4.12 10.80 -2.45
C PHE A 258 5.53 10.72 -1.85
N VAL A 259 5.96 9.52 -1.46
CA VAL A 259 7.30 9.32 -0.87
C VAL A 259 8.40 9.69 -1.87
N ALA A 260 8.29 9.25 -3.13
CA ALA A 260 9.27 9.60 -4.17
C ALA A 260 9.31 11.11 -4.42
N GLY A 261 8.15 11.76 -4.57
CA GLY A 261 8.05 13.21 -4.79
C GLY A 261 8.63 14.02 -3.65
N TYR A 262 8.37 13.62 -2.41
CA TYR A 262 8.95 14.27 -1.24
C TYR A 262 10.49 14.12 -1.20
N LEU A 263 11.01 12.92 -1.43
CA LEU A 263 12.47 12.69 -1.44
C LEU A 263 13.19 13.44 -2.55
N GLN A 264 12.54 13.61 -3.71
CA GLN A 264 13.14 14.30 -4.86
C GLN A 264 13.12 15.82 -4.71
N SER A 265 12.09 16.39 -4.08
CA SER A 265 11.86 17.84 -4.09
C SER A 265 11.92 18.51 -2.73
N GLY A 266 11.73 17.78 -1.63
CA GLY A 266 11.49 18.33 -0.30
C GLY A 266 10.15 19.09 -0.17
N SER A 267 9.27 19.05 -1.18
CA SER A 267 8.01 19.79 -1.25
C SER A 267 6.81 18.88 -1.06
N TYR A 268 5.93 19.22 -0.13
CA TYR A 268 4.66 18.51 0.09
C TYR A 268 3.71 18.66 -1.09
N GLU A 269 3.70 19.80 -1.76
CA GLU A 269 2.90 20.03 -2.97
C GLU A 269 3.34 19.10 -4.09
N GLN A 270 4.65 18.99 -4.37
CA GLN A 270 5.17 18.08 -5.38
C GLN A 270 4.95 16.61 -5.00
N ALA A 271 5.07 16.27 -3.73
CA ALA A 271 4.76 14.95 -3.21
C ALA A 271 3.29 14.56 -3.45
N LEU A 272 2.35 15.46 -3.10
CA LEU A 272 0.93 15.26 -3.35
C LEU A 272 0.62 15.12 -4.84
N ARG A 273 1.22 15.95 -5.66
CA ARG A 273 1.07 15.95 -7.12
C ARG A 273 1.53 14.61 -7.72
N LEU A 274 2.75 14.16 -7.40
CA LEU A 274 3.27 12.90 -7.91
C LEU A 274 2.49 11.69 -7.35
N GLY A 275 2.09 11.72 -6.08
CA GLY A 275 1.23 10.70 -5.48
C GLY A 275 -0.11 10.56 -6.21
N THR A 276 -0.75 11.69 -6.52
CA THR A 276 -2.04 11.70 -7.24
C THR A 276 -1.88 11.20 -8.68
N ALA A 277 -0.80 11.56 -9.37
CA ALA A 277 -0.49 11.05 -10.71
C ALA A 277 -0.30 9.53 -10.69
N CYS A 278 0.48 8.99 -9.73
CA CYS A 278 0.71 7.55 -9.58
C CYS A 278 -0.57 6.76 -9.27
N GLY A 279 -1.38 7.24 -8.32
CA GLY A 279 -2.65 6.63 -7.98
C GLY A 279 -3.61 6.60 -9.17
N SER A 280 -3.68 7.70 -9.91
CA SER A 280 -4.51 7.81 -11.12
C SER A 280 -3.99 6.94 -12.26
N ALA A 281 -2.65 6.87 -12.45
CA ALA A 281 -2.04 6.03 -13.48
C ALA A 281 -2.38 4.54 -13.26
N THR A 282 -2.34 4.08 -12.00
CA THR A 282 -2.79 2.73 -11.65
C THR A 282 -4.28 2.57 -11.91
N ALA A 283 -5.12 3.51 -11.45
CA ALA A 283 -6.57 3.42 -11.61
C ALA A 283 -7.01 3.39 -13.09
N PHE A 284 -6.25 3.98 -13.99
CA PHE A 284 -6.54 4.02 -15.44
C PHE A 284 -5.82 2.92 -16.23
N SER A 285 -5.17 1.96 -15.57
CA SER A 285 -4.44 0.85 -16.17
C SER A 285 -5.00 -0.50 -15.71
N LEU A 286 -4.65 -1.58 -16.40
CA LEU A 286 -4.98 -2.95 -15.97
C LEU A 286 -4.14 -3.40 -14.77
N GLY A 287 -2.90 -2.90 -14.66
CA GLY A 287 -1.94 -3.19 -13.59
C GLY A 287 -1.49 -1.93 -12.87
N LEU A 288 -0.39 -2.04 -12.13
CA LEU A 288 0.23 -0.89 -11.45
C LEU A 288 0.72 0.15 -12.47
N ALA A 289 0.87 1.38 -11.99
CA ALA A 289 1.35 2.51 -12.78
C ALA A 289 2.71 2.23 -13.42
N THR A 290 2.84 2.49 -14.71
CA THR A 290 4.13 2.54 -15.41
C THR A 290 4.67 3.96 -15.44
N LYS A 291 5.97 4.09 -15.62
CA LYS A 291 6.65 5.39 -15.69
C LYS A 291 6.00 6.32 -16.73
N GLU A 292 5.76 5.81 -17.94
CA GLU A 292 5.19 6.59 -19.06
C GLU A 292 3.79 7.11 -18.69
N LYS A 293 2.95 6.27 -18.07
CA LYS A 293 1.60 6.67 -17.67
C LYS A 293 1.61 7.67 -16.52
N ILE A 294 2.55 7.55 -15.60
CA ILE A 294 2.75 8.52 -14.51
C ILE A 294 3.15 9.87 -15.10
N GLU A 295 4.13 9.92 -16.00
CA GLU A 295 4.61 11.16 -16.63
C GLU A 295 3.51 11.86 -17.45
N GLU A 296 2.70 11.08 -18.19
CA GLU A 296 1.54 11.58 -18.93
C GLU A 296 0.55 12.30 -18.00
N LEU A 297 0.19 11.67 -16.87
CA LEU A 297 -0.81 12.22 -15.97
C LEU A 297 -0.26 13.31 -15.06
N PHE A 298 1.01 13.24 -14.68
CA PHE A 298 1.69 14.30 -13.94
C PHE A 298 1.72 15.64 -14.70
N GLY A 299 1.80 15.58 -16.04
CA GLY A 299 1.71 16.76 -16.91
C GLY A 299 0.31 17.39 -16.98
N GLN A 300 -0.74 16.73 -16.45
CA GLN A 300 -2.13 17.23 -16.48
C GLN A 300 -2.52 17.95 -15.18
N ILE A 301 -1.76 17.84 -14.12
CA ILE A 301 -2.09 18.33 -12.76
C ILE A 301 -0.97 19.16 -12.15
#